data_2f0d889b690a0e0fa8ef0376a2c6c9f4
#
_entry.id   2f0d889b690a0e0fa8ef0376a2c6c9f4
#
_cell.length_a   1.000
_cell.length_b   1.000
_cell.length_c   1.000
_cell.angle_alpha   90.00
_cell.angle_beta   90.00
_cell.angle_gamma   90.00
#
_symmetry.space_group_name_H-M   'P 1'
#
loop_
_entity.id
_entity.type
_entity.pdbx_description
1 polymer ?
#
loop_
_entity_poly.entity_id
_entity_poly.type
_entity_poly.pdbx_seq_one_letter_code
_entity_poly.pdbx_strand_id
1 'polypeptide(L)'
;MVERGQRRERQRDGVNAAATGTFRRAASLDEGPVHVAFTGSIVPETTATTSTFRTALPPLSAQAERLVELGVHESAGLSAAELRAWAEAAEATAGRQATAGGEDTLLAVHPDRAPASALAPLLRHDGKPGFVVTDMPDVDPFAPLDTVALPEGPLYLLTGLDRGDRMANWSPDEALPALAAQERTPLLLTEGIHWVLQQPEALERNHCFMTIGSRLRKANGTLDARTPAIWISNGTGRDGRERRNAPKVGWCWAGNRHTWLGFASATDRRHHGM
;
A
#
# COMPACT_ATOMS: atom_id res chain seq x y z
N MET A 1 -39.55 -37.21 37.49
CA MET A 1 -40.67 -36.36 37.11
C MET A 1 -40.10 -35.44 36.06
N VAL A 2 -40.15 -35.80 34.78
CA VAL A 2 -41.19 -35.55 33.78
C VAL A 2 -41.45 -34.04 33.71
N GLU A 3 -41.12 -33.31 32.65
CA GLU A 3 -41.71 -33.43 31.32
C GLU A 3 -40.92 -32.74 30.23
N ARG A 4 -41.06 -33.29 29.04
CA ARG A 4 -40.58 -32.88 27.74
C ARG A 4 -41.43 -31.74 27.18
N GLY A 5 -40.82 -30.82 26.42
CA GLY A 5 -41.49 -29.85 25.56
C GLY A 5 -40.82 -29.70 24.21
N GLN A 6 -41.14 -30.59 23.28
CA GLN A 6 -40.86 -30.43 21.84
C GLN A 6 -41.79 -29.37 21.22
N ARG A 7 -41.29 -28.46 20.40
CA ARG A 7 -42.07 -27.78 19.36
C ARG A 7 -41.21 -27.56 18.12
N ARG A 8 -41.40 -28.42 17.17
CA ARG A 8 -41.86 -28.33 15.77
C ARG A 8 -41.28 -27.20 14.90
N GLU A 9 -40.56 -27.69 13.90
CA GLU A 9 -40.30 -27.12 12.58
C GLU A 9 -41.51 -26.43 11.96
N ARG A 10 -41.26 -25.29 11.28
CA ARG A 10 -42.04 -24.89 10.09
C ARG A 10 -41.08 -24.49 8.99
N GLN A 11 -40.93 -25.40 8.08
CA GLN A 11 -40.49 -25.26 6.71
C GLN A 11 -41.45 -24.30 5.98
N ARG A 12 -40.96 -23.30 5.27
CA ARG A 12 -41.68 -22.57 4.25
C ARG A 12 -40.83 -22.51 3.00
N ASP A 13 -41.22 -23.34 2.07
CA ASP A 13 -40.86 -23.30 0.66
C ASP A 13 -41.42 -22.02 0.02
N GLY A 14 -40.64 -21.35 -0.79
CA GLY A 14 -40.97 -20.15 -1.57
C GLY A 14 -40.31 -20.18 -2.93
N VAL A 15 -40.93 -20.88 -3.79
CA VAL A 15 -41.01 -20.97 -5.23
C VAL A 15 -40.27 -19.92 -6.07
N ASN A 16 -39.43 -20.41 -6.95
CA ASN A 16 -38.85 -19.79 -8.14
C ASN A 16 -39.92 -19.25 -9.10
N ALA A 17 -39.69 -18.05 -9.64
CA ALA A 17 -40.32 -17.58 -10.87
C ALA A 17 -39.25 -17.20 -11.88
N ALA A 18 -39.02 -18.07 -12.84
CA ALA A 18 -38.23 -17.81 -14.04
C ALA A 18 -39.04 -16.96 -15.01
N ALA A 19 -38.49 -15.81 -15.41
CA ALA A 19 -39.03 -15.02 -16.53
C ALA A 19 -38.22 -15.30 -17.79
N THR A 20 -38.79 -16.13 -18.67
CA THR A 20 -38.33 -16.35 -20.05
C THR A 20 -38.82 -15.21 -20.93
N GLY A 21 -37.90 -14.33 -21.36
CA GLY A 21 -38.16 -13.31 -22.38
C GLY A 21 -37.67 -13.78 -23.75
N THR A 22 -38.64 -14.14 -24.60
CA THR A 22 -38.44 -14.52 -25.99
C THR A 22 -38.18 -13.27 -26.84
N PHE A 23 -37.01 -13.11 -27.44
CA PHE A 23 -36.79 -12.09 -28.47
C PHE A 23 -36.94 -12.69 -29.85
N ARG A 24 -37.92 -12.13 -30.60
CA ARG A 24 -38.23 -12.43 -31.99
C ARG A 24 -37.12 -11.95 -32.91
N ARG A 25 -36.73 -12.81 -33.82
CA ARG A 25 -35.87 -12.59 -34.98
C ARG A 25 -36.62 -11.76 -36.03
N ALA A 26 -36.07 -10.65 -36.48
CA ALA A 26 -36.52 -9.94 -37.68
C ALA A 26 -35.42 -9.96 -38.73
N ALA A 27 -35.83 -10.04 -39.94
CA ALA A 27 -35.12 -10.47 -41.15
C ALA A 27 -34.09 -9.51 -41.69
N SER A 28 -33.19 -10.12 -42.45
CA SER A 28 -32.14 -9.58 -43.31
C SER A 28 -32.63 -8.52 -44.32
N LEU A 29 -31.81 -7.48 -44.51
CA LEU A 29 -31.68 -6.84 -45.83
C LEU A 29 -30.17 -6.71 -46.12
N ASP A 30 -29.83 -7.20 -47.30
CA ASP A 30 -28.57 -7.26 -47.98
C ASP A 30 -28.25 -5.85 -48.57
N GLU A 31 -27.09 -5.29 -48.25
CA GLU A 31 -26.44 -4.26 -49.10
C GLU A 31 -24.94 -4.36 -48.97
N GLY A 32 -24.25 -4.42 -50.09
CA GLY A 32 -22.87 -4.79 -50.31
C GLY A 32 -21.81 -3.76 -49.84
N PRO A 33 -20.53 -4.02 -50.11
CA PRO A 33 -19.41 -3.42 -49.39
C PRO A 33 -19.06 -2.04 -49.91
N VAL A 34 -19.15 -1.03 -49.06
CA VAL A 34 -18.51 0.27 -49.29
C VAL A 34 -17.15 0.27 -48.59
N HIS A 35 -16.08 0.15 -49.39
CA HIS A 35 -14.72 0.40 -48.93
C HIS A 35 -14.57 1.90 -48.59
N VAL A 36 -14.54 2.23 -47.34
CA VAL A 36 -13.97 3.51 -46.87
C VAL A 36 -12.67 3.22 -46.16
N ALA A 37 -11.59 3.52 -46.83
CA ALA A 37 -10.25 3.53 -46.25
C ALA A 37 -10.17 4.68 -45.23
N PHE A 38 -10.22 4.35 -43.93
CA PHE A 38 -9.88 5.29 -42.87
C PHE A 38 -8.40 5.08 -42.48
N THR A 39 -7.51 5.80 -43.14
CA THR A 39 -6.15 6.04 -42.69
C THR A 39 -6.19 7.17 -41.65
N GLY A 40 -6.13 6.83 -40.39
CA GLY A 40 -6.04 7.82 -39.34
C GLY A 40 -5.92 7.08 -37.99
N SER A 41 -4.70 6.66 -37.69
CA SER A 41 -4.37 6.15 -36.35
C SER A 41 -4.40 7.33 -35.37
N ILE A 42 -5.55 7.59 -34.77
CA ILE A 42 -5.63 8.45 -33.60
C ILE A 42 -5.35 7.53 -32.40
N VAL A 43 -4.08 7.45 -32.01
CA VAL A 43 -3.71 7.00 -30.67
C VAL A 43 -4.20 8.11 -29.74
N PRO A 44 -5.11 7.85 -28.80
CA PRO A 44 -5.39 8.83 -27.77
C PRO A 44 -4.11 9.03 -26.97
N GLU A 45 -3.54 10.21 -27.09
CA GLU A 45 -2.51 10.69 -26.20
C GLU A 45 -3.14 10.71 -24.80
N THR A 46 -2.90 9.64 -24.04
CA THR A 46 -3.18 9.61 -22.61
C THR A 46 -2.24 10.64 -22.01
N THR A 47 -2.75 11.83 -21.75
CA THR A 47 -2.09 12.80 -20.88
C THR A 47 -1.93 12.10 -19.53
N ALA A 48 -0.78 11.46 -19.35
CA ALA A 48 -0.34 10.97 -18.08
C ALA A 48 -0.30 12.17 -17.14
N THR A 49 -1.27 12.27 -16.26
CA THR A 49 -1.22 13.18 -15.12
C THR A 49 -0.01 12.73 -14.32
N THR A 50 1.12 13.37 -14.56
CA THR A 50 2.34 13.14 -13.79
C THR A 50 2.03 13.58 -12.38
N SER A 51 1.87 12.63 -11.48
CA SER A 51 1.74 12.90 -10.04
C SER A 51 2.96 13.70 -9.62
N THR A 52 2.74 14.93 -9.18
CA THR A 52 3.79 15.88 -8.78
C THR A 52 4.11 15.79 -7.30
N PHE A 53 3.80 14.67 -6.65
CA PHE A 53 4.24 14.48 -5.27
C PHE A 53 5.75 14.21 -5.24
N ARG A 54 6.56 15.26 -5.19
CA ARG A 54 8.00 15.27 -5.00
C ARG A 54 8.36 16.34 -3.98
N THR A 55 8.10 16.07 -2.71
CA THR A 55 8.77 16.81 -1.64
C THR A 55 9.98 15.99 -1.25
N ALA A 56 11.17 16.60 -1.23
CA ALA A 56 12.39 15.92 -0.85
C ALA A 56 12.29 15.40 0.58
N LEU A 57 12.75 14.17 0.82
CA LEU A 57 12.87 13.63 2.17
C LEU A 57 13.90 14.44 2.99
N PRO A 58 13.70 14.56 4.30
CA PRO A 58 14.72 15.15 5.18
C PRO A 58 16.05 14.40 5.08
N PRO A 59 17.21 15.04 5.40
CA PRO A 59 18.47 14.35 5.55
C PRO A 59 18.36 13.15 6.51
N LEU A 60 19.19 12.11 6.32
CA LEU A 60 19.11 10.88 7.13
C LEU A 60 19.32 11.15 8.63
N SER A 61 20.18 12.11 8.97
CA SER A 61 20.37 12.58 10.35
C SER A 61 19.07 13.14 10.95
N ALA A 62 18.32 13.94 10.21
CA ALA A 62 17.01 14.45 10.64
C ALA A 62 15.96 13.35 10.73
N GLN A 63 16.00 12.38 9.81
CA GLN A 63 15.12 11.21 9.86
C GLN A 63 15.42 10.36 11.11
N ALA A 64 16.69 10.16 11.45
CA ALA A 64 17.10 9.45 12.67
C ALA A 64 16.59 10.16 13.93
N GLU A 65 16.75 11.50 14.02
CA GLU A 65 16.20 12.27 15.15
C GLU A 65 14.70 12.09 15.27
N ARG A 66 13.98 12.13 14.15
CA ARG A 66 12.53 11.90 14.15
C ARG A 66 12.17 10.50 14.67
N LEU A 67 12.89 9.47 14.30
CA LEU A 67 12.67 8.10 14.79
C LEU A 67 13.02 7.97 16.29
N VAL A 68 14.04 8.71 16.77
CA VAL A 68 14.38 8.80 18.21
C VAL A 68 13.28 9.48 19.00
N GLU A 69 12.79 10.64 18.55
CA GLU A 69 11.68 11.37 19.18
C GLU A 69 10.40 10.52 19.29
N LEU A 70 10.16 9.67 18.32
CA LEU A 70 9.00 8.78 18.27
C LEU A 70 9.21 7.47 19.05
N GLY A 71 10.40 7.21 19.61
CA GLY A 71 10.72 5.99 20.34
C GLY A 71 10.86 4.75 19.46
N VAL A 72 10.95 4.91 18.12
CA VAL A 72 11.08 3.77 17.19
C VAL A 72 12.39 3.01 17.40
N HIS A 73 13.48 3.69 17.77
CA HIS A 73 14.76 3.09 18.08
C HIS A 73 14.68 2.07 19.23
N GLU A 74 13.86 2.35 20.26
CA GLU A 74 13.64 1.44 21.39
C GLU A 74 12.95 0.14 20.93
N SER A 75 11.92 0.26 20.10
CA SER A 75 11.23 -0.89 19.49
C SER A 75 12.19 -1.74 18.64
N ALA A 76 13.16 -1.10 17.99
CA ALA A 76 14.18 -1.77 17.18
C ALA A 76 15.29 -2.41 18.02
N GLY A 77 15.32 -2.19 19.34
CA GLY A 77 16.40 -2.63 20.24
C GLY A 77 17.70 -1.88 20.00
N LEU A 78 17.62 -0.61 19.58
CA LEU A 78 18.76 0.28 19.35
C LEU A 78 18.77 1.40 20.38
N SER A 79 19.95 1.86 20.77
CA SER A 79 20.09 3.14 21.45
C SER A 79 19.92 4.31 20.47
N ALA A 80 19.53 5.46 20.97
CA ALA A 80 19.46 6.67 20.18
C ALA A 80 20.83 7.03 19.55
N ALA A 81 21.92 6.76 20.26
CA ALA A 81 23.29 6.99 19.77
C ALA A 81 23.65 6.08 18.59
N GLU A 82 23.28 4.80 18.64
CA GLU A 82 23.50 3.85 17.54
C GLU A 82 22.73 4.27 16.28
N LEU A 83 21.45 4.66 16.43
CA LEU A 83 20.66 5.11 15.29
C LEU A 83 21.24 6.37 14.64
N ARG A 84 21.67 7.37 15.45
CA ARG A 84 22.32 8.59 14.95
C ARG A 84 23.62 8.29 14.22
N ALA A 85 24.50 7.52 14.86
CA ALA A 85 25.80 7.16 14.28
C ALA A 85 25.63 6.39 12.96
N TRP A 86 24.63 5.53 12.87
CA TRP A 86 24.30 4.81 11.64
C TRP A 86 23.85 5.76 10.52
N ALA A 87 22.97 6.72 10.83
CA ALA A 87 22.50 7.71 9.87
C ALA A 87 23.62 8.63 9.37
N GLU A 88 24.48 9.11 10.26
CA GLU A 88 25.67 9.92 9.92
C GLU A 88 26.63 9.16 8.99
N ALA A 89 26.89 7.88 9.28
CA ALA A 89 27.74 7.04 8.45
C ALA A 89 27.11 6.81 7.05
N ALA A 90 25.79 6.63 6.99
CA ALA A 90 25.05 6.49 5.75
C ALA A 90 25.10 7.77 4.91
N GLU A 91 24.89 8.94 5.51
CA GLU A 91 25.01 10.25 4.83
C GLU A 91 26.43 10.48 4.28
N ALA A 92 27.43 10.18 5.09
CA ALA A 92 28.83 10.32 4.65
C ALA A 92 29.15 9.41 3.45
N THR A 93 28.53 8.24 3.38
CA THR A 93 28.68 7.32 2.24
C THR A 93 27.93 7.83 1.01
N ALA A 94 26.69 8.26 1.17
CA ALA A 94 25.89 8.84 0.11
C ALA A 94 26.54 10.10 -0.48
N GLY A 95 27.07 10.99 0.36
CA GLY A 95 27.77 12.19 -0.07
C GLY A 95 29.02 11.92 -0.92
N ARG A 96 29.71 10.79 -0.71
CA ARG A 96 30.83 10.35 -1.55
C ARG A 96 30.40 9.77 -2.91
N GLN A 97 29.17 9.28 -3.00
CA GLN A 97 28.62 8.64 -4.20
C GLN A 97 27.71 9.57 -5.02
N ALA A 98 27.40 10.76 -4.50
CA ALA A 98 26.48 11.70 -5.13
C ALA A 98 27.05 12.24 -6.44
N THR A 99 26.62 11.66 -7.55
CA THR A 99 26.48 12.38 -8.81
C THR A 99 25.29 13.34 -8.70
N ALA A 100 25.37 14.50 -9.32
CA ALA A 100 24.41 15.59 -9.21
C ALA A 100 22.95 15.09 -9.41
N GLY A 101 22.16 15.10 -8.34
CA GLY A 101 20.79 14.62 -8.30
C GLY A 101 20.56 13.60 -7.18
N GLY A 102 20.97 13.93 -5.93
CA GLY A 102 20.80 13.04 -4.78
C GLY A 102 19.39 12.45 -4.73
N GLU A 103 19.28 11.13 -4.90
CA GLU A 103 18.01 10.44 -4.79
C GLU A 103 17.48 10.58 -3.37
N ASP A 104 16.20 10.93 -3.24
CA ASP A 104 15.51 10.93 -1.96
C ASP A 104 15.65 9.55 -1.31
N THR A 105 16.30 9.52 -0.16
CA THR A 105 16.61 8.28 0.56
C THR A 105 15.83 8.22 1.85
N LEU A 106 15.08 7.14 2.06
CA LEU A 106 14.33 6.86 3.29
C LEU A 106 15.12 5.91 4.18
N LEU A 107 15.28 6.29 5.45
CA LEU A 107 15.77 5.42 6.52
C LEU A 107 14.61 4.57 7.04
N ALA A 108 14.76 3.26 6.99
CA ALA A 108 13.79 2.30 7.50
C ALA A 108 14.41 1.37 8.56
N VAL A 109 13.58 1.01 9.55
CA VAL A 109 13.87 -0.05 10.52
C VAL A 109 13.36 -1.37 9.94
N HIS A 110 14.15 -2.44 10.11
CA HIS A 110 13.77 -3.76 9.63
C HIS A 110 12.42 -4.21 10.23
N PRO A 111 11.50 -4.79 9.45
CA PRO A 111 10.15 -5.13 9.91
C PRO A 111 10.13 -6.11 11.09
N ASP A 112 11.13 -6.97 11.23
CA ASP A 112 11.27 -7.89 12.37
C ASP A 112 11.61 -7.16 13.69
N ARG A 113 12.02 -5.89 13.62
CA ARG A 113 12.38 -5.07 14.78
C ARG A 113 11.29 -4.07 15.15
N ALA A 114 10.57 -3.54 14.17
CA ALA A 114 9.51 -2.57 14.39
C ALA A 114 8.26 -2.98 13.60
N PRO A 115 7.33 -3.75 14.23
CA PRO A 115 6.15 -4.23 13.58
C PRO A 115 5.16 -3.11 13.26
N ALA A 116 4.30 -3.33 12.26
CA ALA A 116 3.33 -2.33 11.80
C ALA A 116 2.36 -1.89 12.90
N SER A 117 1.98 -2.79 13.81
CA SER A 117 1.11 -2.49 14.95
C SER A 117 1.72 -1.48 15.92
N ALA A 118 3.05 -1.51 16.10
CA ALA A 118 3.78 -0.54 16.94
C ALA A 118 3.98 0.80 16.21
N LEU A 119 4.22 0.78 14.90
CA LEU A 119 4.49 1.98 14.11
C LEU A 119 3.23 2.79 13.74
N ALA A 120 2.13 2.13 13.40
CA ALA A 120 0.91 2.79 12.94
C ALA A 120 0.37 3.86 13.91
N PRO A 121 0.35 3.65 15.25
CA PRO A 121 -0.09 4.66 16.20
C PRO A 121 0.80 5.89 16.29
N LEU A 122 2.03 5.84 15.77
CA LEU A 122 2.98 6.96 15.74
C LEU A 122 2.69 7.94 14.59
N LEU A 123 1.99 7.51 13.55
CA LEU A 123 1.55 8.38 12.47
C LEU A 123 0.73 9.56 13.01
N ARG A 124 0.85 10.72 12.38
CA ARG A 124 0.08 11.94 12.75
C ARG A 124 -0.45 12.63 11.50
N HIS A 125 -1.72 13.05 11.58
CA HIS A 125 -2.34 13.94 10.60
C HIS A 125 -3.43 14.74 11.30
N ASP A 126 -3.48 16.07 11.11
CA ASP A 126 -4.38 16.99 11.81
C ASP A 126 -4.39 16.80 13.35
N GLY A 127 -3.21 16.53 13.94
CA GLY A 127 -3.05 16.29 15.38
C GLY A 127 -3.57 14.92 15.85
N LYS A 128 -4.14 14.09 14.96
CA LYS A 128 -4.69 12.79 15.30
C LYS A 128 -3.67 11.66 15.10
N PRO A 129 -3.61 10.71 16.05
CA PRO A 129 -2.75 9.52 15.89
C PRO A 129 -3.30 8.59 14.81
N GLY A 130 -2.38 7.87 14.18
CA GLY A 130 -2.71 6.79 13.28
C GLY A 130 -3.30 5.58 14.00
N PHE A 131 -3.92 4.68 13.25
CA PHE A 131 -4.50 3.46 13.79
C PHE A 131 -4.53 2.34 12.72
N VAL A 132 -4.54 1.10 13.20
CA VAL A 132 -4.85 -0.07 12.38
C VAL A 132 -6.36 -0.32 12.43
N VAL A 133 -6.98 -0.64 11.31
CA VAL A 133 -8.43 -0.94 11.26
C VAL A 133 -8.77 -2.16 12.12
N THR A 134 -9.96 -2.15 12.70
CA THR A 134 -10.40 -3.19 13.64
C THR A 134 -10.55 -4.59 13.01
N ASP A 135 -10.71 -4.66 11.70
CA ASP A 135 -10.80 -5.89 10.92
C ASP A 135 -9.47 -6.36 10.32
N MET A 136 -8.34 -5.79 10.82
CA MET A 136 -6.97 -6.23 10.54
C MET A 136 -6.17 -6.41 11.86
N PRO A 137 -6.69 -7.19 12.84
CA PRO A 137 -5.98 -7.40 14.09
C PRO A 137 -4.67 -8.19 13.90
N ASP A 138 -4.54 -8.84 12.76
CA ASP A 138 -3.42 -9.63 12.28
C ASP A 138 -2.49 -8.81 11.34
N VAL A 139 -2.27 -7.53 11.61
CA VAL A 139 -1.47 -6.65 10.73
C VAL A 139 0.00 -7.06 10.67
N ASP A 140 0.59 -7.53 11.75
CA ASP A 140 2.03 -7.86 11.82
C ASP A 140 2.42 -9.12 11.03
N PRO A 141 1.59 -10.17 10.92
CA PRO A 141 1.82 -11.30 10.01
C PRO A 141 1.89 -10.97 8.51
N PHE A 142 1.60 -9.72 8.08
CA PHE A 142 1.80 -9.31 6.68
C PHE A 142 3.29 -9.13 6.37
N ALA A 143 3.94 -10.24 6.11
CA ALA A 143 5.39 -10.34 5.86
C ALA A 143 5.78 -9.94 4.43
N PRO A 144 7.06 -9.68 4.17
CA PRO A 144 7.57 -9.46 2.82
C PRO A 144 7.20 -10.61 1.87
N LEU A 145 6.89 -10.28 0.62
CA LEU A 145 6.80 -11.27 -0.46
C LEU A 145 8.17 -11.91 -0.68
N ASP A 146 8.19 -13.16 -1.13
CA ASP A 146 9.43 -13.91 -1.45
C ASP A 146 10.29 -13.20 -2.52
N THR A 147 9.66 -12.30 -3.31
CA THR A 147 10.34 -11.48 -4.34
C THR A 147 10.93 -10.18 -3.79
N VAL A 148 10.71 -9.87 -2.51
CA VAL A 148 11.22 -8.66 -1.85
C VAL A 148 12.40 -9.07 -0.96
N ALA A 149 13.60 -8.83 -1.45
CA ALA A 149 14.82 -9.01 -0.66
C ALA A 149 14.98 -7.83 0.30
N LEU A 150 15.28 -8.14 1.57
CA LEU A 150 15.64 -7.15 2.58
C LEU A 150 17.14 -7.24 2.88
N PRO A 151 17.81 -6.10 3.08
CA PRO A 151 19.17 -6.07 3.59
C PRO A 151 19.25 -6.68 4.99
N GLU A 152 20.39 -7.27 5.32
CA GLU A 152 20.67 -7.74 6.68
C GLU A 152 20.84 -6.55 7.64
N GLY A 153 20.53 -6.78 8.93
CA GLY A 153 20.69 -5.79 10.00
C GLY A 153 19.40 -5.06 10.36
N PRO A 154 19.49 -4.20 11.40
CA PRO A 154 18.30 -3.55 11.97
C PRO A 154 17.81 -2.34 11.17
N LEU A 155 18.66 -1.76 10.35
CA LEU A 155 18.43 -0.52 9.60
C LEU A 155 18.85 -0.68 8.15
N TYR A 156 18.11 -0.07 7.24
CA TYR A 156 18.45 -0.04 5.82
C TYR A 156 17.88 1.22 5.13
N LEU A 157 18.29 1.44 3.91
CA LEU A 157 17.91 2.57 3.09
C LEU A 157 17.05 2.12 1.93
N LEU A 158 16.04 2.93 1.59
CA LEU A 158 15.28 2.84 0.35
C LEU A 158 15.57 4.06 -0.50
N THR A 159 15.74 3.86 -1.81
CA THR A 159 15.95 4.96 -2.77
C THR A 159 14.88 4.95 -3.86
N GLY A 160 14.69 6.10 -4.50
CA GLY A 160 13.78 6.26 -5.63
C GLY A 160 12.33 5.94 -5.29
N LEU A 161 11.83 6.45 -4.16
CA LEU A 161 10.43 6.26 -3.74
C LEU A 161 9.46 6.82 -4.78
N ASP A 162 8.38 6.09 -5.01
CA ASP A 162 7.28 6.49 -5.88
C ASP A 162 5.97 5.99 -5.26
N ARG A 163 5.00 6.89 -5.08
CA ARG A 163 3.68 6.57 -4.53
C ARG A 163 2.84 5.72 -5.51
N GLY A 164 3.21 5.72 -6.79
CA GLY A 164 2.58 4.88 -7.81
C GLY A 164 1.25 5.42 -8.33
N ASP A 165 1.01 6.72 -8.23
CA ASP A 165 -0.26 7.38 -8.62
C ASP A 165 -0.64 7.14 -10.08
N ARG A 166 0.34 6.91 -10.97
CA ARG A 166 0.13 6.57 -12.38
C ARG A 166 -0.60 5.24 -12.60
N MET A 167 -0.66 4.39 -11.57
CA MET A 167 -1.39 3.11 -11.61
C MET A 167 -2.80 3.23 -11.04
N ALA A 168 -3.39 4.43 -10.99
CA ALA A 168 -4.78 4.61 -10.61
C ALA A 168 -5.70 3.72 -11.45
N ASN A 169 -6.71 3.13 -10.81
CA ASN A 169 -7.63 2.16 -11.39
C ASN A 169 -7.01 0.79 -11.79
N TRP A 170 -5.83 0.48 -11.29
CA TRP A 170 -5.25 -0.87 -11.35
C TRP A 170 -5.61 -1.65 -10.07
N SER A 171 -5.58 -2.96 -10.15
CA SER A 171 -5.62 -3.83 -8.97
C SER A 171 -4.19 -4.11 -8.45
N PRO A 172 -4.03 -4.51 -7.17
CA PRO A 172 -2.76 -5.00 -6.65
C PRO A 172 -2.15 -6.14 -7.48
N ASP A 173 -2.99 -7.06 -7.97
CA ASP A 173 -2.52 -8.21 -8.78
C ASP A 173 -1.99 -7.78 -10.15
N GLU A 174 -2.49 -6.69 -10.72
CA GLU A 174 -1.96 -6.10 -11.96
C GLU A 174 -0.72 -5.24 -11.73
N ALA A 175 -0.69 -4.51 -10.61
CA ALA A 175 0.40 -3.60 -10.30
C ALA A 175 1.71 -4.35 -9.97
N LEU A 176 1.64 -5.50 -9.28
CA LEU A 176 2.81 -6.23 -8.85
C LEU A 176 3.74 -6.65 -10.01
N PRO A 177 3.27 -7.34 -11.07
CA PRO A 177 4.12 -7.68 -12.22
C PRO A 177 4.56 -6.42 -13.01
N ALA A 178 3.76 -5.36 -13.04
CA ALA A 178 4.12 -4.14 -13.73
C ALA A 178 5.23 -3.35 -13.01
N LEU A 179 5.29 -3.37 -11.69
CA LEU A 179 6.42 -2.84 -10.94
C LEU A 179 7.69 -3.63 -11.23
N ALA A 180 7.63 -4.96 -11.22
CA ALA A 180 8.76 -5.81 -11.56
C ALA A 180 9.29 -5.55 -12.98
N ALA A 181 8.40 -5.38 -13.95
CA ALA A 181 8.76 -5.04 -15.33
C ALA A 181 9.43 -3.65 -15.49
N GLN A 182 9.25 -2.76 -14.51
CA GLN A 182 9.89 -1.47 -14.40
C GLN A 182 11.15 -1.48 -13.52
N GLU A 183 11.63 -2.67 -13.15
CA GLU A 183 12.76 -2.85 -12.22
C GLU A 183 12.54 -2.13 -10.88
N ARG A 184 11.28 -2.06 -10.43
CA ARG A 184 10.90 -1.47 -9.15
C ARG A 184 10.43 -2.55 -8.19
N THR A 185 10.69 -2.33 -6.91
CA THR A 185 10.29 -3.20 -5.82
C THR A 185 9.12 -2.58 -5.05
N PRO A 186 8.01 -3.31 -4.80
CA PRO A 186 6.89 -2.78 -4.06
C PRO A 186 7.29 -2.51 -2.59
N LEU A 187 6.77 -1.43 -2.00
CA LEU A 187 7.02 -1.14 -0.59
C LEU A 187 6.33 -2.16 0.32
N LEU A 188 6.99 -2.45 1.44
CA LEU A 188 6.40 -3.12 2.59
C LEU A 188 5.49 -2.16 3.37
N LEU A 189 4.58 -2.71 4.17
CA LEU A 189 3.71 -1.90 5.03
C LEU A 189 4.52 -1.03 6.01
N THR A 190 5.51 -1.61 6.66
CA THR A 190 6.39 -0.88 7.57
C THR A 190 7.19 0.23 6.88
N GLU A 191 7.64 0.00 5.65
CA GLU A 191 8.32 1.01 4.84
C GLU A 191 7.39 2.17 4.45
N GLY A 192 6.16 1.87 4.06
CA GLY A 192 5.14 2.89 3.82
C GLY A 192 4.83 3.71 5.07
N ILE A 193 4.81 3.08 6.26
CA ILE A 193 4.65 3.78 7.53
C ILE A 193 5.86 4.67 7.79
N HIS A 194 7.11 4.17 7.63
CA HIS A 194 8.33 4.98 7.79
C HIS A 194 8.32 6.19 6.85
N TRP A 195 7.89 6.01 5.60
CA TRP A 195 7.75 7.14 4.68
C TRP A 195 6.83 8.22 5.22
N VAL A 196 5.63 7.85 5.69
CA VAL A 196 4.67 8.80 6.27
C VAL A 196 5.18 9.43 7.57
N LEU A 197 5.95 8.70 8.39
CA LEU A 197 6.58 9.26 9.59
C LEU A 197 7.57 10.38 9.25
N GLN A 198 8.31 10.25 8.14
CA GLN A 198 9.27 11.25 7.67
C GLN A 198 8.64 12.35 6.82
N GLN A 199 7.56 12.03 6.13
CA GLN A 199 6.89 12.90 5.17
C GLN A 199 5.36 12.72 5.27
N PRO A 200 4.71 13.34 6.27
CA PRO A 200 3.26 13.20 6.47
C PRO A 200 2.43 13.61 5.26
N GLU A 201 2.94 14.51 4.42
CA GLU A 201 2.33 15.00 3.19
C GLU A 201 2.22 13.91 2.10
N ALA A 202 2.89 12.76 2.27
CA ALA A 202 2.68 11.59 1.42
C ALA A 202 1.23 11.08 1.50
N LEU A 203 0.54 11.37 2.62
CA LEU A 203 -0.90 11.12 2.76
C LEU A 203 -1.70 12.34 2.29
N GLU A 204 -2.51 12.12 1.29
CA GLU A 204 -3.49 13.10 0.80
C GLU A 204 -4.91 12.57 1.03
N ARG A 205 -5.85 13.51 1.23
CA ARG A 205 -7.27 13.15 1.35
C ARG A 205 -7.78 12.56 0.03
N ASN A 206 -8.57 11.50 0.12
CA ASN A 206 -9.09 10.77 -1.03
C ASN A 206 -8.01 10.18 -1.94
N HIS A 207 -6.81 10.01 -1.41
CA HIS A 207 -5.71 9.31 -2.05
C HIS A 207 -5.16 8.28 -1.08
N CYS A 208 -4.93 7.08 -1.59
CA CYS A 208 -4.41 5.95 -0.81
C CYS A 208 -3.22 5.36 -1.57
N PHE A 209 -2.17 5.02 -0.88
CA PHE A 209 -1.14 4.19 -1.50
C PHE A 209 -1.07 2.81 -0.84
N MET A 210 -0.93 1.81 -1.68
CA MET A 210 -0.85 0.43 -1.28
C MET A 210 0.59 -0.02 -1.14
N THR A 211 0.84 -0.81 -0.11
CA THR A 211 2.14 -1.38 0.22
C THR A 211 2.12 -2.87 -0.07
N ILE A 212 2.00 -3.19 -1.37
CA ILE A 212 1.73 -4.53 -1.87
C ILE A 212 2.92 -5.51 -1.77
N GLY A 213 4.07 -5.02 -1.31
CA GLY A 213 5.23 -5.83 -0.94
C GLY A 213 5.02 -6.68 0.31
N SER A 214 4.04 -6.30 1.16
CA SER A 214 3.65 -7.08 2.34
C SER A 214 2.40 -7.91 2.06
N ARG A 215 2.44 -9.21 2.33
CA ARG A 215 1.29 -10.10 2.18
C ARG A 215 1.21 -11.11 3.33
N LEU A 216 0.00 -11.44 3.73
CA LEU A 216 -0.25 -12.52 4.68
C LEU A 216 -0.28 -13.86 3.94
N ARG A 217 0.54 -14.82 4.40
CA ARG A 217 0.52 -16.19 3.91
C ARG A 217 -0.34 -17.06 4.82
N LYS A 218 -1.35 -17.69 4.26
CA LYS A 218 -2.25 -18.61 4.96
C LYS A 218 -1.55 -19.93 5.29
N ALA A 219 -2.09 -20.72 6.20
CA ALA A 219 -1.55 -22.01 6.59
C ALA A 219 -1.39 -23.02 5.42
N ASN A 220 -2.22 -22.88 4.38
CA ASN A 220 -2.14 -23.69 3.16
C ASN A 220 -1.10 -23.18 2.14
N GLY A 221 -0.32 -22.15 2.49
CA GLY A 221 0.71 -21.56 1.64
C GLY A 221 0.20 -20.51 0.63
N THR A 222 -1.11 -20.35 0.47
CA THR A 222 -1.66 -19.30 -0.42
C THR A 222 -1.62 -17.92 0.23
N LEU A 223 -1.52 -16.87 -0.58
CA LEU A 223 -1.61 -15.51 -0.08
C LEU A 223 -3.06 -15.16 0.28
N ASP A 224 -3.24 -14.41 1.37
CA ASP A 224 -4.52 -13.80 1.69
C ASP A 224 -4.88 -12.76 0.61
N ALA A 225 -6.17 -12.60 0.33
CA ALA A 225 -6.62 -11.63 -0.67
C ALA A 225 -6.56 -10.17 -0.18
N ARG A 226 -6.32 -9.94 1.12
CA ARG A 226 -6.09 -8.60 1.69
C ARG A 226 -4.69 -8.12 1.34
N THR A 227 -4.58 -6.87 0.91
CA THR A 227 -3.34 -6.17 0.58
C THR A 227 -3.25 -4.90 1.39
N PRO A 228 -2.18 -4.66 2.16
CA PRO A 228 -2.07 -3.50 3.03
C PRO A 228 -2.06 -2.17 2.27
N ALA A 229 -2.61 -1.15 2.92
CA ALA A 229 -2.68 0.20 2.39
C ALA A 229 -2.70 1.24 3.52
N ILE A 230 -2.30 2.47 3.19
CA ILE A 230 -2.28 3.61 4.12
C ILE A 230 -3.04 4.77 3.49
N TRP A 231 -3.96 5.39 4.25
CA TRP A 231 -4.74 6.56 3.80
C TRP A 231 -5.28 7.38 4.97
N ILE A 232 -5.95 8.49 4.69
CA ILE A 232 -6.63 9.31 5.69
C ILE A 232 -8.05 8.82 5.87
N SER A 233 -8.44 8.48 7.10
CA SER A 233 -9.79 8.03 7.43
C SER A 233 -10.86 9.10 7.17
N ASN A 234 -11.95 8.71 6.53
CA ASN A 234 -13.13 9.56 6.37
C ASN A 234 -14.01 9.63 7.64
N GLY A 235 -13.70 8.83 8.66
CA GLY A 235 -14.48 8.75 9.90
C GLY A 235 -15.88 8.17 9.72
N THR A 236 -16.01 7.25 8.77
CA THR A 236 -17.28 6.55 8.47
C THR A 236 -17.19 5.05 8.83
N GLY A 237 -18.34 4.41 8.92
CA GLY A 237 -18.42 2.98 9.22
C GLY A 237 -17.78 2.63 10.56
N ARG A 238 -16.97 1.58 10.58
CA ARG A 238 -16.28 1.08 11.79
C ARG A 238 -15.20 2.01 12.34
N ASP A 239 -14.70 2.97 11.54
CA ASP A 239 -13.69 3.92 12.01
C ASP A 239 -14.26 4.85 13.08
N GLY A 240 -15.53 5.25 12.95
CA GLY A 240 -16.17 6.24 13.83
C GLY A 240 -15.74 7.67 13.51
N ARG A 241 -16.56 8.65 13.93
CA ARG A 241 -16.31 10.07 13.67
C ARG A 241 -15.04 10.59 14.36
N GLU A 242 -14.67 10.02 15.48
CA GLU A 242 -13.49 10.36 16.27
C GLU A 242 -12.19 10.15 15.48
N ARG A 243 -12.17 9.18 14.56
CA ARG A 243 -11.03 8.87 13.70
C ARG A 243 -11.03 9.59 12.35
N ARG A 244 -12.01 10.46 12.11
CA ARG A 244 -12.00 11.27 10.88
C ARG A 244 -10.71 12.09 10.82
N ASN A 245 -10.04 12.10 9.67
CA ASN A 245 -8.75 12.73 9.41
C ASN A 245 -7.53 12.01 10.03
N ALA A 246 -7.70 10.98 10.81
CA ALA A 246 -6.56 10.20 11.32
C ALA A 246 -5.90 9.39 10.20
N PRO A 247 -4.58 9.18 10.22
CA PRO A 247 -3.92 8.20 9.37
C PRO A 247 -4.46 6.81 9.68
N LYS A 248 -4.74 6.05 8.64
CA LYS A 248 -5.37 4.74 8.74
C LYS A 248 -4.52 3.71 8.01
N VAL A 249 -4.12 2.68 8.73
CA VAL A 249 -3.55 1.45 8.17
C VAL A 249 -4.67 0.42 8.04
N GLY A 250 -4.84 -0.12 6.85
CA GLY A 250 -5.86 -1.11 6.57
C GLY A 250 -5.51 -1.89 5.31
N TRP A 251 -6.52 -2.35 4.59
CA TRP A 251 -6.32 -3.22 3.45
C TRP A 251 -7.35 -2.99 2.34
N CYS A 252 -7.00 -3.43 1.14
CA CYS A 252 -7.90 -3.57 0.01
C CYS A 252 -7.77 -4.99 -0.57
N TRP A 253 -8.76 -5.45 -1.30
CA TRP A 253 -8.70 -6.74 -1.96
C TRP A 253 -7.71 -6.74 -3.13
N ALA A 254 -6.94 -7.81 -3.29
CA ALA A 254 -5.92 -7.97 -4.32
C ALA A 254 -6.42 -7.78 -5.76
N GLY A 255 -7.68 -8.16 -6.02
CA GLY A 255 -8.32 -7.99 -7.32
C GLY A 255 -9.12 -6.69 -7.50
N ASN A 256 -9.23 -5.83 -6.47
CA ASN A 256 -10.03 -4.61 -6.56
C ASN A 256 -9.29 -3.47 -7.25
N ARG A 257 -10.03 -2.69 -8.02
CA ARG A 257 -9.55 -1.48 -8.69
C ARG A 257 -10.25 -0.24 -8.13
N HIS A 258 -9.48 0.80 -7.88
CA HIS A 258 -10.00 2.10 -7.45
C HIS A 258 -9.21 3.24 -8.11
N THR A 259 -9.91 4.30 -8.50
CA THR A 259 -9.31 5.48 -9.15
C THR A 259 -8.46 6.34 -8.21
N TRP A 260 -8.49 6.06 -6.92
CA TRP A 260 -7.79 6.79 -5.85
C TRP A 260 -6.68 5.97 -5.18
N LEU A 261 -6.25 4.86 -5.79
CA LEU A 261 -5.13 4.04 -5.33
C LEU A 261 -3.86 4.33 -6.13
N GLY A 262 -2.74 4.42 -5.42
CA GLY A 262 -1.40 4.26 -5.95
C GLY A 262 -0.75 3.00 -5.40
N PHE A 263 0.37 2.55 -5.98
CA PHE A 263 1.11 1.38 -5.52
C PHE A 263 2.55 1.80 -5.22
N ALA A 264 2.81 1.98 -3.92
CA ALA A 264 4.09 2.49 -3.48
C ALA A 264 5.23 1.51 -3.78
N SER A 265 6.33 2.05 -4.30
CA SER A 265 7.50 1.28 -4.72
C SER A 265 8.79 2.06 -4.52
N ALA A 266 9.92 1.36 -4.54
CA ALA A 266 11.26 1.91 -4.53
C ALA A 266 12.08 1.35 -5.69
N THR A 267 13.20 1.99 -6.01
CA THR A 267 14.17 1.45 -6.98
C THR A 267 15.09 0.46 -6.31
N ASP A 268 15.47 0.69 -5.05
CA ASP A 268 16.44 -0.16 -4.38
C ASP A 268 16.25 -0.18 -2.85
N ARG A 269 16.74 -1.25 -2.22
CA ARG A 269 16.95 -1.43 -0.78
C ARG A 269 18.38 -1.80 -0.53
N ARG A 270 19.08 -1.04 0.28
CA ARG A 270 20.49 -1.28 0.56
C ARG A 270 20.87 -1.01 2.02
N HIS A 271 21.87 -1.72 2.50
CA HIS A 271 22.61 -1.35 3.70
C HIS A 271 23.59 -0.22 3.36
N HIS A 272 23.88 0.69 4.32
CA HIS A 272 24.95 1.66 4.11
C HIS A 272 26.29 0.91 4.04
N GLY A 273 27.13 1.20 3.05
CA GLY A 273 28.46 0.60 2.93
C GLY A 273 28.57 -0.53 1.89
N MET A 274 27.51 -0.82 1.15
CA MET A 274 27.58 -1.62 -0.09
C MET A 274 27.62 -0.70 -1.29
#